data_8f1fcb587998a5f1984f69d27fed8b35
#
_entry.id   8f1fcb587998a5f1984f69d27fed8b35
#
_cell.length_a   1.000
_cell.length_b   1.000
_cell.length_c   1.000
_cell.angle_alpha   90.00
_cell.angle_beta   90.00
_cell.angle_gamma   90.00
#
_symmetry.space_group_name_H-M   'P 1'
#
loop_
_entity.id
_entity.type
_entity.pdbx_description
1 polymer ?
#
loop_
_entity_poly.entity_id
_entity_poly.type
_entity_poly.pdbx_seq_one_letter_code
_entity_poly.pdbx_strand_id
1 'polypeptide(L)'
;KIDGKVFMWSRKGKVIDVPDKIKNQLKSLMNEKDCFDGELYVHGWDFQRIISAVKRKNSDTDKLQYHIYDMPEPNKTFENRFLKKDLNSLEELNIKIVKTDIVDKKNNLEALERFYVKKAYEGVMVRNRNSLYEYKNRSYDLQKVKRFEDHEFEIIGGKCGTGKESGLVIFKCITEDGVEFDVRPKGCYEDRSYMYKNLQSY
;
A
#
# COMPACT_ATOMS: atom_id res chain seq x y z
N LYS A 1 -5.89 -4.71 -20.35
CA LYS A 1 -5.89 -5.88 -21.23
C LYS A 1 -5.40 -5.47 -22.59
N ILE A 2 -4.51 -6.26 -23.18
CA ILE A 2 -3.91 -6.00 -24.50
C ILE A 2 -3.85 -7.34 -25.26
N ASP A 3 -4.37 -7.38 -26.48
CA ASP A 3 -4.43 -8.57 -27.34
C ASP A 3 -4.96 -9.81 -26.61
N GLY A 4 -6.07 -9.63 -25.89
CA GLY A 4 -6.73 -10.68 -25.12
C GLY A 4 -5.98 -11.14 -23.86
N LYS A 5 -4.84 -10.54 -23.52
CA LYS A 5 -4.01 -10.89 -22.35
C LYS A 5 -4.09 -9.82 -21.28
N VAL A 6 -4.16 -10.25 -20.02
CA VAL A 6 -4.08 -9.37 -18.86
C VAL A 6 -2.64 -9.33 -18.35
N PHE A 7 -2.11 -8.11 -18.26
CA PHE A 7 -0.79 -7.86 -17.69
C PHE A 7 -0.99 -7.13 -16.37
N MET A 8 -0.21 -7.48 -15.37
CA MET A 8 -0.17 -6.81 -14.08
C MET A 8 1.23 -6.26 -13.82
N TRP A 9 1.29 -5.03 -13.34
CA TRP A 9 2.55 -4.37 -13.00
C TRP A 9 2.50 -3.78 -11.61
N SER A 10 3.61 -3.86 -10.92
CA SER A 10 3.80 -3.10 -9.70
C SER A 10 3.95 -1.61 -10.00
N ARG A 11 3.81 -0.76 -8.98
CA ARG A 11 4.06 0.69 -9.09
C ARG A 11 5.43 1.06 -9.69
N LYS A 12 6.44 0.18 -9.55
CA LYS A 12 7.79 0.37 -10.12
C LYS A 12 7.95 -0.24 -11.52
N GLY A 13 6.86 -0.66 -12.16
CA GLY A 13 6.88 -1.26 -13.49
C GLY A 13 7.40 -2.70 -13.53
N LYS A 14 7.50 -3.40 -12.39
CA LYS A 14 7.85 -4.83 -12.39
C LYS A 14 6.61 -5.64 -12.70
N VAL A 15 6.74 -6.60 -13.58
CA VAL A 15 5.68 -7.55 -13.92
C VAL A 15 5.33 -8.42 -12.71
N ILE A 16 4.03 -8.67 -12.52
CA ILE A 16 3.47 -9.54 -11.50
C ILE A 16 2.77 -10.68 -12.22
N ASP A 17 3.38 -11.85 -12.19
CA ASP A 17 2.91 -13.01 -12.98
C ASP A 17 2.08 -14.01 -12.16
N VAL A 18 2.27 -14.04 -10.86
CA VAL A 18 1.85 -15.17 -10.02
C VAL A 18 0.33 -15.33 -9.80
N PRO A 19 -0.51 -14.28 -9.63
CA PRO A 19 -1.93 -14.51 -9.35
C PRO A 19 -2.73 -14.82 -10.63
N ASP A 20 -2.55 -16.00 -11.19
CA ASP A 20 -3.22 -16.43 -12.44
C ASP A 20 -4.74 -16.42 -12.32
N LYS A 21 -5.27 -16.78 -11.15
CA LYS A 21 -6.72 -16.77 -10.89
C LYS A 21 -7.31 -15.37 -11.06
N ILE A 22 -6.65 -14.35 -10.51
CA ILE A 22 -7.04 -12.95 -10.67
C ILE A 22 -6.93 -12.52 -12.13
N LYS A 23 -5.82 -12.84 -12.82
CA LYS A 23 -5.65 -12.52 -14.25
C LYS A 23 -6.73 -13.16 -15.12
N ASN A 24 -7.11 -14.39 -14.84
CA ASN A 24 -8.17 -15.10 -15.57
C ASN A 24 -9.55 -14.47 -15.34
N GLN A 25 -9.89 -14.08 -14.12
CA GLN A 25 -11.12 -13.34 -13.83
C GLN A 25 -11.11 -11.97 -14.53
N LEU A 26 -10.03 -11.20 -14.44
CA LEU A 26 -9.92 -9.93 -15.13
C LEU A 26 -10.00 -10.07 -16.65
N LYS A 27 -9.52 -11.18 -17.22
CA LYS A 27 -9.58 -11.41 -18.67
C LYS A 27 -11.01 -11.44 -19.19
N SER A 28 -11.95 -12.02 -18.44
CA SER A 28 -13.38 -12.05 -18.80
C SER A 28 -14.09 -10.72 -18.54
N LEU A 29 -13.68 -9.97 -17.52
CA LEU A 29 -14.31 -8.73 -17.09
C LEU A 29 -13.85 -7.48 -17.85
N MET A 30 -12.62 -7.47 -18.37
CA MET A 30 -12.02 -6.31 -19.02
C MET A 30 -12.25 -6.30 -20.53
N ASN A 31 -12.58 -5.13 -21.06
CA ASN A 31 -12.49 -4.88 -22.50
C ASN A 31 -11.01 -4.64 -22.91
N GLU A 32 -10.75 -4.65 -24.24
CA GLU A 32 -9.44 -4.27 -24.75
C GLU A 32 -9.10 -2.84 -24.38
N LYS A 33 -7.86 -2.61 -23.98
CA LYS A 33 -7.32 -1.33 -23.50
C LYS A 33 -7.83 -0.86 -22.11
N ASP A 34 -8.73 -1.61 -21.47
CA ASP A 34 -9.07 -1.29 -20.08
C ASP A 34 -7.84 -1.38 -19.19
N CYS A 35 -7.74 -0.45 -18.26
CA CYS A 35 -6.71 -0.39 -17.25
C CYS A 35 -7.37 -0.17 -15.88
N PHE A 36 -6.97 -0.97 -14.89
CA PHE A 36 -7.41 -0.81 -13.50
C PHE A 36 -6.21 -0.50 -12.62
N ASP A 37 -6.41 0.38 -11.64
CA ASP A 37 -5.46 0.63 -10.56
C ASP A 37 -6.05 0.09 -9.26
N GLY A 38 -5.25 -0.70 -8.56
CA GLY A 38 -5.72 -1.43 -7.39
C GLY A 38 -4.58 -2.02 -6.58
N GLU A 39 -4.93 -2.75 -5.55
CA GLU A 39 -3.99 -3.40 -4.66
C GLU A 39 -4.28 -4.90 -4.51
N LEU A 40 -3.24 -5.73 -4.53
CA LEU A 40 -3.34 -7.13 -4.13
C LEU A 40 -3.37 -7.20 -2.60
N TYR A 41 -4.48 -7.66 -2.04
CA TYR A 41 -4.76 -7.55 -0.62
C TYR A 41 -5.58 -8.75 -0.11
N VAL A 42 -5.44 -9.06 1.15
CA VAL A 42 -6.35 -9.91 1.92
C VAL A 42 -6.47 -9.31 3.31
N HIS A 43 -7.69 -9.02 3.73
CA HIS A 43 -7.94 -8.41 5.03
C HIS A 43 -7.44 -9.31 6.17
N GLY A 44 -6.76 -8.72 7.15
CA GLY A 44 -6.18 -9.43 8.29
C GLY A 44 -4.84 -10.13 8.02
N TRP A 45 -4.31 -10.05 6.79
CA TRP A 45 -2.96 -10.55 6.52
C TRP A 45 -1.91 -9.46 6.70
N ASP A 46 -0.75 -9.87 7.23
CA ASP A 46 0.41 -9.01 7.27
C ASP A 46 1.05 -8.83 5.88
N PHE A 47 1.84 -7.76 5.75
CA PHE A 47 2.49 -7.40 4.50
C PHE A 47 3.42 -8.50 3.95
N GLN A 48 4.15 -9.21 4.81
CA GLN A 48 5.11 -10.24 4.39
C GLN A 48 4.38 -11.44 3.77
N ARG A 49 3.24 -11.84 4.34
CA ARG A 49 2.40 -12.90 3.81
C ARG A 49 1.84 -12.54 2.44
N ILE A 50 1.32 -11.32 2.28
CA ILE A 50 0.83 -10.82 0.98
C ILE A 50 1.97 -10.84 -0.05
N ILE A 51 3.13 -10.28 0.28
CA ILE A 51 4.29 -10.25 -0.63
C ILE A 51 4.78 -11.65 -0.99
N SER A 52 4.78 -12.60 -0.06
CA SER A 52 5.12 -14.00 -0.34
C SER A 52 4.17 -14.61 -1.35
N ALA A 53 2.86 -14.42 -1.17
CA ALA A 53 1.81 -14.93 -2.05
C ALA A 53 1.85 -14.30 -3.46
N VAL A 54 2.31 -13.05 -3.57
CA VAL A 54 2.46 -12.33 -4.85
C VAL A 54 3.73 -12.71 -5.60
N LYS A 55 4.84 -12.98 -4.89
CA LYS A 55 6.14 -13.24 -5.53
C LYS A 55 6.31 -14.67 -6.04
N ARG A 56 5.70 -15.64 -5.35
CA ARG A 56 5.84 -17.06 -5.67
C ARG A 56 4.51 -17.77 -5.44
N LYS A 57 4.12 -18.64 -6.36
CA LYS A 57 2.93 -19.46 -6.20
C LYS A 57 3.08 -20.36 -4.96
N ASN A 58 2.10 -20.23 -4.05
CA ASN A 58 1.99 -21.01 -2.84
C ASN A 58 0.52 -21.21 -2.46
N SER A 59 0.23 -21.87 -1.35
CA SER A 59 -1.14 -22.14 -0.88
C SER A 59 -2.00 -20.90 -0.60
N ASP A 60 -1.38 -19.75 -0.46
CA ASP A 60 -2.05 -18.48 -0.20
C ASP A 60 -2.31 -17.66 -1.46
N THR A 61 -1.62 -17.96 -2.57
CA THR A 61 -1.73 -17.21 -3.82
C THR A 61 -3.17 -17.12 -4.34
N ASP A 62 -3.93 -18.20 -4.30
CA ASP A 62 -5.30 -18.25 -4.81
C ASP A 62 -6.33 -17.57 -3.88
N LYS A 63 -5.91 -17.18 -2.68
CA LYS A 63 -6.72 -16.40 -1.71
C LYS A 63 -6.55 -14.91 -1.88
N LEU A 64 -5.52 -14.46 -2.63
CA LEU A 64 -5.33 -13.05 -2.93
C LEU A 64 -6.56 -12.45 -3.59
N GLN A 65 -6.86 -11.21 -3.24
CA GLN A 65 -7.91 -10.39 -3.85
C GLN A 65 -7.28 -9.17 -4.51
N TYR A 66 -7.84 -8.74 -5.62
CA TYR A 66 -7.48 -7.49 -6.27
C TYR A 66 -8.53 -6.44 -5.98
N HIS A 67 -8.18 -5.46 -5.17
CA HIS A 67 -9.04 -4.38 -4.74
C HIS A 67 -8.85 -3.18 -5.67
N ILE A 68 -9.80 -2.95 -6.57
CA ILE A 68 -9.78 -1.87 -7.56
C ILE A 68 -10.28 -0.58 -6.91
N TYR A 69 -9.52 0.48 -7.02
CA TYR A 69 -9.86 1.81 -6.47
C TYR A 69 -9.78 2.93 -7.50
N ASP A 70 -9.33 2.65 -8.74
CA ASP A 70 -9.35 3.62 -9.84
C ASP A 70 -9.30 2.92 -11.22
N MET A 71 -9.68 3.68 -12.24
CA MET A 71 -9.53 3.31 -13.66
C MET A 71 -8.75 4.42 -14.36
N PRO A 72 -7.45 4.22 -14.66
CA PRO A 72 -6.62 5.24 -15.30
C PRO A 72 -7.15 5.69 -16.66
N GLU A 73 -7.81 6.83 -16.68
CA GLU A 73 -8.24 7.57 -17.88
C GLU A 73 -7.77 9.02 -17.70
N PRO A 74 -6.63 9.42 -18.29
CA PRO A 74 -5.92 10.67 -17.93
C PRO A 74 -6.75 11.93 -18.14
N ASN A 75 -7.65 11.95 -19.10
CA ASN A 75 -8.47 13.12 -19.44
C ASN A 75 -9.82 13.16 -18.72
N LYS A 76 -10.08 12.23 -17.81
CA LYS A 76 -11.30 12.20 -17.03
C LYS A 76 -11.03 12.44 -15.56
N THR A 77 -11.93 13.18 -14.93
CA THR A 77 -11.92 13.35 -13.46
C THR A 77 -12.19 12.02 -12.76
N PHE A 78 -11.80 11.89 -11.51
CA PHE A 78 -12.09 10.70 -10.71
C PHE A 78 -13.58 10.38 -10.67
N GLU A 79 -14.41 11.40 -10.57
CA GLU A 79 -15.86 11.26 -10.65
C GLU A 79 -16.30 10.54 -11.93
N ASN A 80 -15.78 10.97 -13.09
CA ASN A 80 -16.23 10.47 -14.38
C ASN A 80 -15.56 9.14 -14.79
N ARG A 81 -14.31 8.88 -14.33
CA ARG A 81 -13.60 7.66 -14.68
C ARG A 81 -13.90 6.50 -13.72
N PHE A 82 -14.38 6.78 -12.49
CA PHE A 82 -14.61 5.75 -11.48
C PHE A 82 -15.97 5.85 -10.80
N LEU A 83 -16.31 6.98 -10.13
CA LEU A 83 -17.50 7.07 -9.29
C LEU A 83 -18.83 6.93 -10.06
N LYS A 84 -18.90 7.44 -11.27
CA LYS A 84 -20.11 7.38 -12.12
C LYS A 84 -20.23 6.11 -12.94
N LYS A 85 -19.26 5.20 -12.88
CA LYS A 85 -19.32 3.93 -13.59
C LYS A 85 -20.06 2.89 -12.74
N ASP A 86 -20.90 2.09 -13.39
CA ASP A 86 -21.40 0.87 -12.76
C ASP A 86 -20.31 -0.21 -12.83
N LEU A 87 -19.67 -0.43 -11.70
CA LEU A 87 -18.58 -1.38 -11.54
C LEU A 87 -19.03 -2.68 -10.84
N ASN A 88 -20.31 -2.82 -10.51
CA ASN A 88 -20.82 -4.00 -9.78
C ASN A 88 -20.61 -5.29 -10.59
N SER A 89 -20.71 -5.21 -11.91
CA SER A 89 -20.45 -6.35 -12.80
C SER A 89 -18.99 -6.83 -12.78
N LEU A 90 -18.07 -6.05 -12.24
CA LEU A 90 -16.65 -6.41 -12.10
C LEU A 90 -16.38 -7.20 -10.81
N GLU A 91 -17.31 -7.22 -9.85
CA GLU A 91 -17.10 -7.95 -8.61
C GLU A 91 -17.17 -9.47 -8.82
N GLU A 92 -16.10 -10.13 -8.47
CA GLU A 92 -15.90 -11.57 -8.51
C GLU A 92 -15.27 -12.05 -7.20
N LEU A 93 -15.10 -13.35 -7.03
CA LEU A 93 -14.55 -13.92 -5.81
C LEU A 93 -13.23 -13.26 -5.38
N ASN A 94 -12.33 -13.03 -6.34
CA ASN A 94 -11.01 -12.44 -6.09
C ASN A 94 -10.88 -11.00 -6.62
N ILE A 95 -11.94 -10.40 -7.15
CA ILE A 95 -11.97 -9.01 -7.62
C ILE A 95 -12.96 -8.24 -6.73
N LYS A 96 -12.50 -7.14 -6.16
CA LYS A 96 -13.29 -6.27 -5.28
C LYS A 96 -13.22 -4.83 -5.73
N ILE A 97 -14.33 -4.13 -5.66
CA ILE A 97 -14.34 -2.67 -5.86
C ILE A 97 -14.25 -2.01 -4.49
N VAL A 98 -13.28 -1.12 -4.34
CA VAL A 98 -13.09 -0.39 -3.07
C VAL A 98 -14.26 0.56 -2.88
N LYS A 99 -14.98 0.37 -1.77
CA LYS A 99 -16.08 1.26 -1.39
C LYS A 99 -15.57 2.70 -1.29
N THR A 100 -16.25 3.60 -1.98
CA THR A 100 -15.93 5.02 -2.00
C THR A 100 -17.14 5.83 -1.58
N ASP A 101 -17.03 6.54 -0.47
CA ASP A 101 -18.07 7.40 0.08
C ASP A 101 -17.73 8.87 -0.22
N ILE A 102 -18.75 9.70 -0.53
CA ILE A 102 -18.56 11.13 -0.72
C ILE A 102 -18.60 11.81 0.65
N VAL A 103 -17.58 12.62 0.92
CA VAL A 103 -17.44 13.35 2.19
C VAL A 103 -17.40 14.85 1.89
N ASP A 104 -18.29 15.60 2.49
CA ASP A 104 -18.44 17.06 2.35
C ASP A 104 -18.00 17.84 3.59
N LYS A 105 -17.83 17.17 4.74
CA LYS A 105 -17.45 17.79 6.01
C LYS A 105 -16.33 17.01 6.72
N LYS A 106 -15.43 17.75 7.37
CA LYS A 106 -14.31 17.18 8.12
C LYS A 106 -14.75 16.14 9.17
N ASN A 107 -15.81 16.43 9.93
CA ASN A 107 -16.30 15.52 10.98
C ASN A 107 -16.75 14.16 10.42
N ASN A 108 -17.28 14.12 9.18
CA ASN A 108 -17.66 12.89 8.52
C ASN A 108 -16.43 12.06 8.15
N LEU A 109 -15.33 12.72 7.73
CA LEU A 109 -14.07 12.05 7.44
C LEU A 109 -13.48 11.38 8.70
N GLU A 110 -13.47 12.08 9.83
CA GLU A 110 -12.97 11.53 11.09
C GLU A 110 -13.83 10.36 11.60
N ALA A 111 -15.14 10.42 11.38
CA ALA A 111 -16.04 9.33 11.72
C ALA A 111 -15.78 8.08 10.87
N LEU A 112 -15.58 8.26 9.56
CA LEU A 112 -15.23 7.17 8.65
C LEU A 112 -13.84 6.58 8.98
N GLU A 113 -12.86 7.43 9.26
CA GLU A 113 -11.52 6.96 9.67
C GLU A 113 -11.63 6.07 10.91
N ARG A 114 -12.32 6.55 11.99
CA ARG A 114 -12.54 5.75 13.20
C ARG A 114 -13.27 4.44 12.93
N PHE A 115 -14.26 4.46 12.03
CA PHE A 115 -15.01 3.26 11.66
C PHE A 115 -14.12 2.22 10.99
N TYR A 116 -13.27 2.62 10.03
CA TYR A 116 -12.38 1.70 9.34
C TYR A 116 -11.22 1.23 10.21
N VAL A 117 -10.66 2.08 11.06
CA VAL A 117 -9.62 1.68 12.04
C VAL A 117 -10.17 0.62 13.01
N LYS A 118 -11.41 0.77 13.51
CA LYS A 118 -12.06 -0.28 14.32
C LYS A 118 -12.25 -1.61 13.59
N LYS A 119 -12.23 -1.59 12.26
CA LYS A 119 -12.27 -2.80 11.40
C LYS A 119 -10.88 -3.29 11.00
N ALA A 120 -9.82 -2.88 11.71
CA ALA A 120 -8.44 -3.25 11.46
C ALA A 120 -7.87 -2.79 10.10
N TYR A 121 -8.41 -1.70 9.52
CA TYR A 121 -7.74 -1.00 8.44
C TYR A 121 -6.78 0.05 8.99
N GLU A 122 -5.73 0.41 8.24
CA GLU A 122 -4.76 1.43 8.67
C GLU A 122 -5.35 2.85 8.73
N GLY A 123 -6.45 3.11 8.04
CA GLY A 123 -7.08 4.41 7.89
C GLY A 123 -7.87 4.50 6.59
N VAL A 124 -8.01 5.71 6.06
CA VAL A 124 -8.76 5.98 4.83
C VAL A 124 -7.92 6.75 3.82
N MET A 125 -8.24 6.57 2.54
CA MET A 125 -7.67 7.39 1.45
C MET A 125 -8.69 8.46 1.06
N VAL A 126 -8.26 9.71 0.99
CA VAL A 126 -9.09 10.84 0.55
C VAL A 126 -8.64 11.27 -0.82
N ARG A 127 -9.59 11.42 -1.73
CA ARG A 127 -9.31 11.83 -3.11
C ARG A 127 -10.22 13.00 -3.53
N ASN A 128 -9.64 13.96 -4.22
CA ASN A 128 -10.41 15.01 -4.87
C ASN A 128 -11.19 14.42 -6.05
N ARG A 129 -12.53 14.52 -6.00
CA ARG A 129 -13.43 13.98 -7.04
C ARG A 129 -13.19 14.59 -8.44
N ASN A 130 -12.68 15.81 -8.51
CA ASN A 130 -12.39 16.50 -9.75
C ASN A 130 -10.96 16.29 -10.26
N SER A 131 -10.12 15.50 -9.55
CA SER A 131 -8.74 15.27 -9.95
C SER A 131 -8.63 14.42 -11.20
N LEU A 132 -7.67 14.75 -12.05
CA LEU A 132 -7.23 13.92 -13.14
C LEU A 132 -6.32 12.77 -12.63
N TYR A 133 -6.11 11.76 -13.45
CA TYR A 133 -5.19 10.68 -13.12
C TYR A 133 -3.74 11.07 -13.45
N GLU A 134 -2.86 10.97 -12.48
CA GLU A 134 -1.44 11.27 -12.63
C GLU A 134 -0.61 10.00 -12.60
N TYR A 135 0.02 9.66 -13.73
CA TYR A 135 0.91 8.51 -13.81
C TYR A 135 2.23 8.73 -13.08
N LYS A 136 2.71 7.71 -12.39
CA LYS A 136 4.02 7.68 -11.70
C LYS A 136 4.25 8.79 -10.67
N ASN A 137 3.21 9.50 -10.29
CA ASN A 137 3.26 10.60 -9.33
C ASN A 137 2.54 10.25 -8.03
N ARG A 138 2.90 10.96 -6.96
CA ARG A 138 2.09 11.05 -5.73
C ARG A 138 1.31 12.34 -5.81
N SER A 139 0.08 12.25 -6.31
CA SER A 139 -0.79 13.42 -6.43
C SER A 139 -1.14 13.99 -5.06
N TYR A 140 -1.14 15.30 -4.95
CA TYR A 140 -1.70 16.01 -3.77
C TYR A 140 -3.21 15.82 -3.65
N ASP A 141 -3.87 15.45 -4.73
CA ASP A 141 -5.30 15.14 -4.78
C ASP A 141 -5.66 13.76 -4.20
N LEU A 142 -4.66 12.96 -3.83
CA LEU A 142 -4.82 11.66 -3.18
C LEU A 142 -3.99 11.60 -1.90
N GLN A 143 -4.66 11.67 -0.76
CA GLN A 143 -4.02 11.73 0.56
C GLN A 143 -4.41 10.54 1.42
N LYS A 144 -3.45 10.01 2.17
CA LYS A 144 -3.68 8.99 3.18
C LYS A 144 -3.91 9.63 4.53
N VAL A 145 -5.07 9.35 5.12
CA VAL A 145 -5.41 9.73 6.49
C VAL A 145 -5.29 8.49 7.36
N LYS A 146 -4.30 8.47 8.23
CA LYS A 146 -4.07 7.40 9.20
C LYS A 146 -3.59 8.00 10.51
N ARG A 147 -3.81 7.29 11.60
CA ARG A 147 -3.24 7.63 12.90
C ARG A 147 -1.77 7.23 12.94
N PHE A 148 -1.00 8.05 13.62
CA PHE A 148 0.35 7.74 14.01
C PHE A 148 0.36 7.64 15.52
N GLU A 149 1.08 6.67 16.03
CA GLU A 149 1.38 6.55 17.45
C GLU A 149 2.88 6.74 17.58
N ASP A 150 3.28 7.60 18.51
CA ASP A 150 4.67 7.78 18.87
C ASP A 150 4.92 7.02 20.16
N HIS A 151 5.95 6.19 20.16
CA HIS A 151 6.40 5.42 21.32
C HIS A 151 7.88 5.66 21.56
N GLU A 152 8.27 5.67 22.81
CA GLU A 152 9.66 5.67 23.23
C GLU A 152 10.08 4.23 23.56
N PHE A 153 11.27 3.85 23.10
CA PHE A 153 11.82 2.53 23.34
C PHE A 153 13.24 2.64 23.84
N GLU A 154 13.61 1.78 24.76
CA GLU A 154 14.97 1.68 25.25
C GLU A 154 15.92 1.20 24.13
N ILE A 155 17.05 1.90 23.97
CA ILE A 155 18.13 1.48 23.07
C ILE A 155 19.05 0.54 23.86
N ILE A 156 19.05 -0.74 23.50
CA ILE A 156 19.88 -1.78 24.13
C ILE A 156 21.18 -2.05 23.38
N GLY A 157 21.45 -1.30 22.32
CA GLY A 157 22.67 -1.42 21.53
C GLY A 157 22.51 -0.92 20.10
N GLY A 158 23.43 -1.31 19.25
CA GLY A 158 23.36 -0.98 17.84
C GLY A 158 24.36 -1.76 17.01
N LYS A 159 24.14 -1.73 15.70
CA LYS A 159 25.00 -2.39 14.72
C LYS A 159 25.27 -1.51 13.50
N CYS A 160 26.29 -1.87 12.76
CA CYS A 160 26.60 -1.27 11.47
C CYS A 160 25.57 -1.69 10.42
N GLY A 161 25.07 -0.76 9.64
CA GLY A 161 24.30 -1.06 8.45
C GLY A 161 25.14 -1.80 7.40
N THR A 162 24.48 -2.38 6.42
CA THR A 162 25.12 -3.13 5.32
C THR A 162 24.93 -2.46 3.98
N GLY A 163 25.79 -2.78 3.00
CA GLY A 163 25.71 -2.26 1.63
C GLY A 163 25.87 -0.75 1.61
N LYS A 164 24.91 -0.01 1.05
CA LYS A 164 24.93 1.46 0.96
C LYS A 164 24.89 2.17 2.33
N GLU A 165 24.56 1.45 3.38
CA GLU A 165 24.47 1.97 4.75
C GLU A 165 25.63 1.52 5.64
N SER A 166 26.69 0.97 5.04
CA SER A 166 27.90 0.61 5.77
C SER A 166 28.48 1.84 6.47
N GLY A 167 28.80 1.72 7.75
CA GLY A 167 29.25 2.83 8.60
C GLY A 167 28.13 3.66 9.24
N LEU A 168 26.87 3.35 8.98
CA LEU A 168 25.72 4.02 9.60
C LEU A 168 25.10 3.17 10.69
N VAL A 169 24.61 3.82 11.74
CA VAL A 169 23.96 3.12 12.86
C VAL A 169 22.61 2.52 12.46
N ILE A 170 22.38 1.32 12.97
CA ILE A 170 21.06 0.73 13.17
C ILE A 170 20.97 0.44 14.67
N PHE A 171 20.10 1.15 15.38
CA PHE A 171 19.88 0.89 16.80
C PHE A 171 19.13 -0.41 17.01
N LYS A 172 19.46 -1.11 18.09
CA LYS A 172 18.71 -2.23 18.60
C LYS A 172 17.88 -1.74 19.77
N CYS A 173 16.57 -1.83 19.66
CA CYS A 173 15.64 -1.38 20.67
C CYS A 173 14.86 -2.57 21.24
N ILE A 174 14.26 -2.39 22.42
CA ILE A 174 13.43 -3.39 23.08
C ILE A 174 12.09 -2.77 23.47
N THR A 175 11.02 -3.54 23.33
CA THR A 175 9.69 -3.18 23.86
C THR A 175 9.58 -3.54 25.33
N GLU A 176 8.55 -3.00 26.03
CA GLU A 176 8.24 -3.37 27.41
C GLU A 176 7.99 -4.88 27.59
N ASP A 177 7.45 -5.54 26.55
CA ASP A 177 7.22 -7.00 26.51
C ASP A 177 8.49 -7.80 26.20
N GLY A 178 9.66 -7.16 26.07
CA GLY A 178 10.94 -7.82 25.82
C GLY A 178 11.20 -8.18 24.35
N VAL A 179 10.43 -7.67 23.39
CA VAL A 179 10.67 -7.91 21.96
C VAL A 179 11.74 -6.96 21.44
N GLU A 180 12.82 -7.53 20.93
CA GLU A 180 13.92 -6.79 20.32
C GLU A 180 13.64 -6.49 18.84
N PHE A 181 13.97 -5.28 18.40
CA PHE A 181 13.81 -4.88 17.00
C PHE A 181 14.84 -3.83 16.58
N ASP A 182 15.07 -3.73 15.27
CA ASP A 182 16.03 -2.80 14.70
C ASP A 182 15.36 -1.49 14.30
N VAL A 183 15.97 -0.37 14.68
CA VAL A 183 15.52 0.97 14.31
C VAL A 183 16.59 1.71 13.52
N ARG A 184 16.20 2.20 12.36
CA ARG A 184 17.02 3.10 11.57
C ARG A 184 16.67 4.54 11.95
N PRO A 185 17.58 5.30 12.61
CA PRO A 185 17.30 6.68 13.00
C PRO A 185 17.14 7.58 11.78
N LYS A 186 16.39 8.67 11.95
CA LYS A 186 16.39 9.79 11.02
C LYS A 186 17.73 10.52 11.12
N GLY A 187 18.09 11.24 10.05
CA GLY A 187 19.32 12.03 9.98
C GLY A 187 20.03 11.84 8.64
N CYS A 188 20.96 12.74 8.34
CA CYS A 188 21.83 12.62 7.18
C CYS A 188 22.89 11.51 7.39
N TYR A 189 23.73 11.30 6.40
CA TYR A 189 24.79 10.29 6.47
C TYR A 189 25.76 10.60 7.62
N GLU A 190 26.14 11.86 7.76
CA GLU A 190 27.07 12.37 8.78
C GLU A 190 26.51 12.13 10.18
N ASP A 191 25.26 12.49 10.42
CA ASP A 191 24.59 12.30 11.72
C ASP A 191 24.58 10.82 12.11
N ARG A 192 24.14 9.95 11.20
CA ARG A 192 24.03 8.53 11.47
C ARG A 192 25.39 7.83 11.61
N SER A 193 26.41 8.32 10.90
CA SER A 193 27.78 7.86 11.06
C SER A 193 28.36 8.31 12.41
N TYR A 194 28.08 9.55 12.83
CA TYR A 194 28.45 10.04 14.15
C TYR A 194 27.80 9.21 15.27
N MET A 195 26.51 8.95 15.19
CA MET A 195 25.78 8.08 16.12
C MET A 195 26.41 6.68 16.21
N TYR A 196 26.87 6.12 15.10
CA TYR A 196 27.52 4.81 15.09
C TYR A 196 28.88 4.83 15.83
N LYS A 197 29.69 5.87 15.60
CA LYS A 197 30.97 6.01 16.26
C LYS A 197 30.88 6.27 17.76
N ASN A 198 29.75 6.84 18.19
CA ASN A 198 29.49 7.19 19.58
C ASN A 198 28.35 6.35 20.20
N LEU A 199 28.21 5.12 19.77
CA LEU A 199 27.10 4.22 20.16
C LEU A 199 26.98 4.04 21.68
N GLN A 200 28.09 4.13 22.41
CA GLN A 200 28.11 3.99 23.88
C GLN A 200 27.49 5.21 24.61
N SER A 201 27.15 6.28 23.89
CA SER A 201 26.53 7.49 24.45
C SER A 201 25.00 7.47 24.35
N TYR A 202 24.46 6.42 23.80
CA TYR A 202 23.04 6.15 23.64
C TYR A 202 22.67 4.89 24.43
#